data_2ad67e554f518622447f9fc2cd43fd03
#
_entry.id   2ad67e554f518622447f9fc2cd43fd03
#
_cell.length_a   1.000
_cell.length_b   1.000
_cell.length_c   1.000
_cell.angle_alpha   90.00
_cell.angle_beta   90.00
_cell.angle_gamma   90.00
#
_symmetry.space_group_name_H-M   'P 1'
#
loop_
_entity.id
_entity.type
_entity.pdbx_description
1 polymer ?
#
loop_
_entity_poly.entity_id
_entity_poly.type
_entity_poly.pdbx_seq_one_letter_code
_entity_poly.pdbx_strand_id
1 'polypeptide(L)'
;MAIACLPAHGADLTDLTGLSARLPELRQQLLLWWDQNGRHTIPWKRLADGRLPGPGEPLDPYPIWIAEVMLQQTQLQVVLPYWQRWMAALPSLDALAAAEEHDVLLLWQGLGYYSRARRLQQGARQLLQAQEPAAPAAADPWPRDLEGWLALPGIGRSTAGSILSSAFDRPFAILDGNVRRVLARLIASPRPPARELRGFWRLSELLLDPQQPRAFNQALMDLGATVCIPRNPRCGVCPWQGQCAAYAAGAPAAYPVKDAPRELPFQVIGVGVVLNAAGEVLIDQRLNEGLLGGLWEFPGGKLEPGEAITATISRELTEELAITVDVGEELITLEHAYSHKKLRFVVHLCRWLSGEPQPLACQQVRWVRPQQLADFPFPAANARIIAALLERLDRADAAA
;
A
#
# COMPACT_ATOMS: atom_id res chain seq x y z
N MET A 1 34.49 13.87 28.21
CA MET A 1 33.80 12.67 28.68
C MET A 1 33.54 11.79 27.47
N ALA A 2 34.12 10.61 27.38
CA ALA A 2 33.94 9.69 26.27
C ALA A 2 32.48 9.16 26.31
N ILE A 3 31.72 9.47 25.30
CA ILE A 3 30.36 8.92 25.10
C ILE A 3 30.54 7.43 24.85
N ALA A 4 30.09 6.60 25.79
CA ALA A 4 30.10 5.15 25.62
C ALA A 4 29.17 4.78 24.44
N CYS A 5 29.76 4.58 23.25
CA CYS A 5 29.10 3.93 22.16
C CYS A 5 28.60 2.54 22.59
N LEU A 6 27.45 2.11 22.08
CA LEU A 6 27.09 0.69 22.18
C LEU A 6 28.25 -0.17 21.68
N PRO A 7 28.54 -1.32 22.33
CA PRO A 7 29.64 -2.19 21.90
C PRO A 7 29.43 -2.55 20.41
N ALA A 8 30.55 -2.66 19.68
CA ALA A 8 30.58 -2.94 18.23
C ALA A 8 30.00 -4.32 17.86
N HIS A 9 29.62 -5.12 18.80
CA HIS A 9 28.89 -6.37 18.64
C HIS A 9 27.40 -6.07 18.86
N GLY A 10 26.57 -6.31 17.83
CA GLY A 10 25.15 -6.00 17.79
C GLY A 10 24.44 -6.35 19.10
N ALA A 11 23.71 -5.39 19.65
CA ALA A 11 23.00 -5.57 20.92
C ALA A 11 21.98 -6.72 20.79
N ASP A 12 22.03 -7.64 21.72
CA ASP A 12 20.96 -8.61 21.89
C ASP A 12 19.68 -7.87 22.29
N LEU A 13 18.63 -8.00 21.51
CA LEU A 13 17.33 -7.38 21.77
C LEU A 13 16.65 -7.94 23.05
N THR A 14 17.24 -8.93 23.70
CA THR A 14 16.85 -9.42 25.02
C THR A 14 17.39 -8.55 26.15
N ASP A 15 18.53 -7.87 25.94
CA ASP A 15 19.15 -6.95 26.90
C ASP A 15 19.21 -5.51 26.34
N LEU A 16 18.22 -4.70 26.73
CA LEU A 16 18.11 -3.28 26.39
C LEU A 16 18.53 -2.35 27.53
N THR A 17 19.18 -2.87 28.58
CA THR A 17 19.57 -2.10 29.80
C THR A 17 20.47 -0.93 29.47
N GLY A 18 21.48 -1.13 28.61
CA GLY A 18 22.38 -0.07 28.17
C GLY A 18 21.70 1.04 27.35
N LEU A 19 20.54 0.76 26.74
CA LEU A 19 19.75 1.76 26.02
C LEU A 19 18.90 2.60 26.97
N SER A 20 18.42 2.01 28.08
CA SER A 20 17.51 2.67 29.00
C SER A 20 18.07 3.98 29.56
N ALA A 21 19.36 4.01 29.88
CA ALA A 21 20.04 5.22 30.36
C ALA A 21 20.10 6.35 29.31
N ARG A 22 19.98 6.03 28.04
CA ARG A 22 20.10 6.96 26.89
C ARG A 22 18.75 7.43 26.34
N LEU A 23 17.66 6.87 26.82
CA LEU A 23 16.31 7.18 26.31
C LEU A 23 15.97 8.68 26.37
N PRO A 24 16.21 9.40 27.47
CA PRO A 24 15.86 10.83 27.52
C PRO A 24 16.59 11.62 26.43
N GLU A 25 17.88 11.35 26.24
CA GLU A 25 18.68 12.04 25.23
C GLU A 25 18.23 11.69 23.79
N LEU A 26 17.98 10.40 23.50
CA LEU A 26 17.48 9.96 22.19
C LEU A 26 16.15 10.60 21.85
N ARG A 27 15.22 10.65 22.81
CA ARG A 27 13.90 11.30 22.63
C ARG A 27 14.05 12.79 22.35
N GLN A 28 14.82 13.49 23.19
CA GLN A 28 15.06 14.91 23.06
C GLN A 28 15.71 15.27 21.71
N GLN A 29 16.76 14.57 21.31
CA GLN A 29 17.48 14.80 20.05
C GLN A 29 16.53 14.61 18.84
N LEU A 30 15.69 13.56 18.86
CA LEU A 30 14.76 13.28 17.78
C LEU A 30 13.68 14.36 17.67
N LEU A 31 13.09 14.75 18.80
CA LEU A 31 12.02 15.77 18.85
C LEU A 31 12.55 17.15 18.42
N LEU A 32 13.71 17.58 18.92
CA LEU A 32 14.35 18.84 18.49
C LEU A 32 14.69 18.86 17.00
N TRP A 33 15.17 17.73 16.47
CA TRP A 33 15.41 17.62 15.03
C TRP A 33 14.10 17.72 14.24
N TRP A 34 13.06 17.04 14.70
CA TRP A 34 11.77 17.00 14.01
C TRP A 34 11.07 18.34 14.00
N ASP A 35 11.16 19.11 15.06
CA ASP A 35 10.61 20.47 15.13
C ASP A 35 11.10 21.35 13.96
N GLN A 36 12.36 21.21 13.59
CA GLN A 36 13.00 21.99 12.51
C GLN A 36 12.92 21.34 11.13
N ASN A 37 12.89 20.01 11.05
CA ASN A 37 13.09 19.25 9.82
C ASN A 37 11.90 18.33 9.47
N GLY A 38 10.88 18.27 10.32
CA GLY A 38 9.71 17.41 10.13
C GLY A 38 8.87 17.80 8.92
N ARG A 39 8.17 16.82 8.35
CA ARG A 39 7.24 17.04 7.23
C ARG A 39 5.90 17.57 7.74
N HIS A 40 5.92 18.79 8.27
CA HIS A 40 4.77 19.43 8.92
C HIS A 40 3.66 19.86 7.96
N THR A 41 3.94 19.92 6.65
CA THR A 41 2.99 20.36 5.63
C THR A 41 2.04 19.25 5.13
N ILE A 42 2.20 18.03 5.63
CA ILE A 42 1.33 16.90 5.25
C ILE A 42 -0.10 17.18 5.74
N PRO A 43 -1.12 17.14 4.85
CA PRO A 43 -2.47 17.62 5.17
C PRO A 43 -3.12 16.98 6.41
N TRP A 44 -3.06 15.67 6.54
CA TRP A 44 -3.67 14.93 7.66
C TRP A 44 -2.93 15.05 9.00
N LYS A 45 -1.80 15.77 9.04
CA LYS A 45 -1.11 16.14 10.28
C LYS A 45 -1.61 17.46 10.87
N ARG A 46 -2.52 18.16 10.20
CA ARG A 46 -2.98 19.50 10.53
C ARG A 46 -4.45 19.51 10.89
N LEU A 47 -4.81 20.48 11.72
CA LEU A 47 -6.19 20.84 12.00
C LEU A 47 -6.84 21.53 10.79
N ALA A 48 -8.15 21.69 10.82
CA ALA A 48 -8.91 22.33 9.74
C ALA A 48 -8.48 23.79 9.47
N ASP A 49 -7.95 24.48 10.47
CA ASP A 49 -7.40 25.83 10.36
C ASP A 49 -5.96 25.87 9.80
N GLY A 50 -5.37 24.70 9.51
CA GLY A 50 -4.04 24.54 8.93
C GLY A 50 -2.89 24.57 9.95
N ARG A 51 -3.12 24.80 11.26
CA ARG A 51 -2.07 24.69 12.28
C ARG A 51 -1.80 23.24 12.67
N LEU A 52 -0.66 22.99 13.29
CA LEU A 52 -0.38 21.71 13.92
C LEU A 52 -1.16 21.61 15.25
N PRO A 53 -1.63 20.39 15.63
CA PRO A 53 -2.31 20.21 16.91
C PRO A 53 -1.34 20.38 18.07
N GLY A 54 -1.82 20.96 19.16
CA GLY A 54 -1.13 21.00 20.43
C GLY A 54 -1.09 19.63 21.12
N PRO A 55 -0.32 19.49 22.22
CA PRO A 55 -0.30 18.28 23.03
C PRO A 55 -1.71 17.89 23.50
N GLY A 56 -2.09 16.62 23.27
CA GLY A 56 -3.40 16.09 23.63
C GLY A 56 -4.58 16.59 22.78
N GLU A 57 -4.37 17.55 21.88
CA GLU A 57 -5.42 18.04 20.98
C GLU A 57 -5.71 17.00 19.90
N PRO A 58 -6.97 16.51 19.75
CA PRO A 58 -7.27 15.46 18.78
C PRO A 58 -7.29 15.99 17.34
N LEU A 59 -6.93 15.13 16.42
CA LEU A 59 -7.17 15.29 14.98
C LEU A 59 -8.31 14.39 14.54
N ASP A 60 -8.96 14.74 13.43
CA ASP A 60 -9.95 13.85 12.79
C ASP A 60 -9.29 12.52 12.39
N PRO A 61 -9.80 11.38 12.90
CA PRO A 61 -9.22 10.08 12.58
C PRO A 61 -9.43 9.64 11.14
N TYR A 62 -10.51 10.09 10.46
CA TYR A 62 -10.84 9.64 9.11
C TYR A 62 -9.74 9.94 8.09
N PRO A 63 -9.29 11.19 7.90
CA PRO A 63 -8.20 11.52 6.99
C PRO A 63 -6.90 10.79 7.30
N ILE A 64 -6.60 10.57 8.59
CA ILE A 64 -5.42 9.87 9.05
C ILE A 64 -5.51 8.37 8.69
N TRP A 65 -6.64 7.73 8.97
CA TRP A 65 -6.86 6.32 8.65
C TRP A 65 -6.72 6.05 7.15
N ILE A 66 -7.35 6.87 6.31
CA ILE A 66 -7.21 6.78 4.85
C ILE A 66 -5.74 6.90 4.44
N ALA A 67 -5.03 7.90 4.95
CA ALA A 67 -3.62 8.11 4.64
C ALA A 67 -2.74 6.93 5.08
N GLU A 68 -2.92 6.43 6.30
CA GLU A 68 -2.14 5.32 6.85
C GLU A 68 -2.32 4.03 6.02
N VAL A 69 -3.55 3.76 5.56
CA VAL A 69 -3.80 2.60 4.69
C VAL A 69 -3.24 2.81 3.28
N MET A 70 -3.34 4.02 2.71
CA MET A 70 -2.72 4.33 1.42
C MET A 70 -1.19 4.23 1.46
N LEU A 71 -0.57 4.62 2.57
CA LEU A 71 0.88 4.58 2.77
C LEU A 71 1.44 3.16 2.98
N GLN A 72 0.60 2.15 3.22
CA GLN A 72 1.06 0.77 3.26
C GLN A 72 1.70 0.39 1.92
N GLN A 73 3.03 0.22 1.91
CA GLN A 73 3.84 -0.11 0.73
C GLN A 73 3.80 0.92 -0.42
N THR A 74 3.33 2.14 -0.17
CA THR A 74 3.27 3.21 -1.15
C THR A 74 4.00 4.46 -0.64
N GLN A 75 4.72 5.16 -1.50
CA GLN A 75 5.47 6.36 -1.13
C GLN A 75 4.54 7.56 -0.97
N LEU A 76 4.87 8.47 -0.05
CA LEU A 76 4.09 9.68 0.25
C LEU A 76 3.77 10.52 -1.00
N GLN A 77 4.76 10.71 -1.88
CA GLN A 77 4.58 11.52 -3.11
C GLN A 77 3.51 10.94 -4.04
N VAL A 78 3.39 9.60 -4.06
CA VAL A 78 2.34 8.92 -4.81
C VAL A 78 1.00 9.03 -4.09
N VAL A 79 0.99 8.90 -2.76
CA VAL A 79 -0.24 8.92 -1.95
C VAL A 79 -0.92 10.29 -1.94
N LEU A 80 -0.17 11.39 -1.87
CA LEU A 80 -0.74 12.74 -1.73
C LEU A 80 -1.85 13.08 -2.74
N PRO A 81 -1.65 12.94 -4.07
CA PRO A 81 -2.71 13.23 -5.03
C PRO A 81 -3.90 12.26 -4.95
N TYR A 82 -3.67 11.00 -4.57
CA TYR A 82 -4.74 10.04 -4.35
C TYR A 82 -5.57 10.38 -3.12
N TRP A 83 -4.93 10.71 -2.02
CA TRP A 83 -5.58 11.13 -0.80
C TRP A 83 -6.44 12.39 -1.02
N GLN A 84 -5.93 13.37 -1.76
CA GLN A 84 -6.70 14.59 -2.09
C GLN A 84 -7.95 14.28 -2.89
N ARG A 85 -7.83 13.44 -3.94
CA ARG A 85 -9.00 13.00 -4.73
C ARG A 85 -10.00 12.20 -3.89
N TRP A 86 -9.48 11.32 -3.03
CA TRP A 86 -10.31 10.53 -2.11
C TRP A 86 -11.09 11.42 -1.15
N MET A 87 -10.43 12.36 -0.49
CA MET A 87 -11.08 13.27 0.45
C MET A 87 -12.09 14.20 -0.21
N ALA A 88 -11.90 14.54 -1.48
CA ALA A 88 -12.87 15.31 -2.25
C ALA A 88 -14.12 14.50 -2.62
N ALA A 89 -13.97 13.22 -2.96
CA ALA A 89 -15.06 12.35 -3.39
C ALA A 89 -15.76 11.65 -2.20
N LEU A 90 -15.01 11.24 -1.20
CA LEU A 90 -15.45 10.48 -0.02
C LEU A 90 -14.97 11.19 1.26
N PRO A 91 -15.57 12.34 1.62
CA PRO A 91 -15.04 13.21 2.68
C PRO A 91 -15.25 12.69 4.10
N SER A 92 -16.08 11.66 4.29
CA SER A 92 -16.46 11.16 5.61
C SER A 92 -16.58 9.64 5.67
N LEU A 93 -16.68 9.13 6.88
CA LEU A 93 -16.93 7.71 7.16
C LEU A 93 -18.23 7.23 6.50
N ASP A 94 -19.30 8.04 6.61
CA ASP A 94 -20.61 7.75 6.02
C ASP A 94 -20.54 7.71 4.49
N ALA A 95 -19.86 8.68 3.88
CA ALA A 95 -19.67 8.72 2.44
C ALA A 95 -18.94 7.46 1.93
N LEU A 96 -17.89 7.02 2.62
CA LEU A 96 -17.17 5.79 2.28
C LEU A 96 -18.02 4.54 2.46
N ALA A 97 -18.78 4.45 3.54
CA ALA A 97 -19.61 3.28 3.83
C ALA A 97 -20.76 3.12 2.81
N ALA A 98 -21.36 4.25 2.38
CA ALA A 98 -22.47 4.30 1.43
C ALA A 98 -22.06 4.17 -0.04
N ALA A 99 -20.78 4.42 -0.35
CA ALA A 99 -20.28 4.38 -1.73
C ALA A 99 -20.43 2.99 -2.37
N GLU A 100 -20.59 2.97 -3.70
CA GLU A 100 -20.51 1.73 -4.46
C GLU A 100 -19.05 1.23 -4.49
N GLU A 101 -18.86 -0.09 -4.41
CA GLU A 101 -17.50 -0.68 -4.42
C GLU A 101 -16.73 -0.31 -5.70
N HIS A 102 -17.43 -0.23 -6.81
CA HIS A 102 -16.87 0.20 -8.09
C HIS A 102 -16.20 1.57 -7.99
N ASP A 103 -16.87 2.56 -7.41
CA ASP A 103 -16.36 3.93 -7.30
C ASP A 103 -15.16 4.00 -6.34
N VAL A 104 -15.22 3.23 -5.25
CA VAL A 104 -14.10 3.09 -4.29
C VAL A 104 -12.86 2.52 -4.97
N LEU A 105 -13.02 1.48 -5.79
CA LEU A 105 -11.93 0.85 -6.54
C LEU A 105 -11.40 1.77 -7.65
N LEU A 106 -12.27 2.53 -8.31
CA LEU A 106 -11.88 3.50 -9.35
C LEU A 106 -11.02 4.64 -8.75
N LEU A 107 -11.41 5.19 -7.61
CA LEU A 107 -10.63 6.19 -6.87
C LEU A 107 -9.26 5.65 -6.42
N TRP A 108 -9.16 4.33 -6.18
CA TRP A 108 -7.93 3.66 -5.75
C TRP A 108 -7.03 3.24 -6.91
N GLN A 109 -7.54 3.27 -8.15
CA GLN A 109 -6.85 2.74 -9.33
C GLN A 109 -5.44 3.34 -9.50
N GLY A 110 -4.43 2.46 -9.60
CA GLY A 110 -3.02 2.82 -9.71
C GLY A 110 -2.22 2.74 -8.41
N LEU A 111 -2.85 2.75 -7.22
CA LEU A 111 -2.16 2.56 -5.94
C LEU A 111 -1.70 1.11 -5.68
N GLY A 112 -2.30 0.13 -6.38
CA GLY A 112 -2.07 -1.29 -6.16
C GLY A 112 -2.65 -1.82 -4.85
N TYR A 113 -2.56 -3.15 -4.64
CA TYR A 113 -3.12 -3.81 -3.44
C TYR A 113 -4.55 -3.39 -3.14
N TYR A 114 -5.44 -3.53 -4.10
CA TYR A 114 -6.84 -3.05 -4.08
C TYR A 114 -7.68 -3.61 -2.92
N SER A 115 -7.27 -4.75 -2.36
CA SER A 115 -7.89 -5.26 -1.13
C SER A 115 -7.85 -4.26 0.04
N ARG A 116 -6.92 -3.28 0.02
CA ARG A 116 -6.88 -2.20 1.02
C ARG A 116 -8.10 -1.29 0.90
N ALA A 117 -8.48 -0.91 -0.32
CA ALA A 117 -9.65 -0.06 -0.57
C ALA A 117 -10.95 -0.75 -0.10
N ARG A 118 -11.13 -2.04 -0.46
CA ARG A 118 -12.28 -2.83 0.00
C ARG A 118 -12.31 -2.97 1.51
N ARG A 119 -11.17 -3.22 2.14
CA ARG A 119 -11.07 -3.31 3.61
C ARG A 119 -11.36 -1.98 4.29
N LEU A 120 -10.97 -0.83 3.70
CA LEU A 120 -11.37 0.49 4.18
C LEU A 120 -12.90 0.62 4.18
N GLN A 121 -13.56 0.29 3.06
CA GLN A 121 -15.01 0.38 2.97
C GLN A 121 -15.70 -0.59 3.94
N GLN A 122 -15.21 -1.82 4.03
CA GLN A 122 -15.73 -2.80 5.00
C GLN A 122 -15.57 -2.29 6.44
N GLY A 123 -14.39 -1.73 6.77
CA GLY A 123 -14.14 -1.14 8.08
C GLY A 123 -15.05 0.05 8.38
N ALA A 124 -15.33 0.89 7.38
CA ALA A 124 -16.27 2.01 7.53
C ALA A 124 -17.69 1.52 7.86
N ARG A 125 -18.18 0.52 7.13
CA ARG A 125 -19.47 -0.11 7.41
C ARG A 125 -19.50 -0.75 8.80
N GLN A 126 -18.43 -1.43 9.20
CA GLN A 126 -18.31 -2.04 10.53
C GLN A 126 -18.36 -1.01 11.65
N LEU A 127 -17.65 0.12 11.51
CA LEU A 127 -17.65 1.21 12.50
C LEU A 127 -19.05 1.82 12.68
N LEU A 128 -19.77 2.04 11.59
CA LEU A 128 -21.15 2.58 11.65
C LEU A 128 -22.15 1.59 12.24
N GLN A 129 -21.99 0.28 11.93
CA GLN A 129 -22.85 -0.78 12.50
C GLN A 129 -22.61 -1.03 13.97
N ALA A 130 -21.41 -0.77 14.47
CA ALA A 130 -21.08 -0.93 15.89
C ALA A 130 -21.68 0.17 16.79
N GLN A 131 -22.23 1.25 16.20
CA GLN A 131 -22.96 2.26 16.94
C GLN A 131 -24.30 1.68 17.41
N GLU A 132 -24.55 1.74 18.71
CA GLU A 132 -25.86 1.31 19.24
C GLU A 132 -27.00 2.14 18.62
N PRO A 133 -28.14 1.52 18.24
CA PRO A 133 -29.28 2.24 17.65
C PRO A 133 -29.85 3.37 18.52
N ALA A 134 -29.56 3.35 19.82
CA ALA A 134 -29.97 4.37 20.81
C ALA A 134 -28.90 5.43 21.06
N ALA A 135 -27.70 5.33 20.44
CA ALA A 135 -26.69 6.37 20.58
C ALA A 135 -27.12 7.63 19.84
N PRO A 136 -26.88 8.84 20.40
CA PRO A 136 -27.15 10.06 19.66
C PRO A 136 -26.36 10.05 18.34
N ALA A 137 -26.94 10.58 17.28
CA ALA A 137 -26.35 10.64 15.92
C ALA A 137 -24.95 11.34 15.87
N ALA A 138 -24.50 11.92 16.98
CA ALA A 138 -23.19 12.55 17.17
C ALA A 138 -22.21 11.67 17.98
N ALA A 139 -22.50 10.38 18.21
CA ALA A 139 -21.57 9.50 18.92
C ALA A 139 -20.33 9.27 18.04
N ASP A 140 -19.15 9.48 18.63
CA ASP A 140 -17.86 9.27 17.97
C ASP A 140 -17.64 7.78 17.67
N PRO A 141 -17.58 7.34 16.40
CA PRO A 141 -17.47 5.92 16.03
C PRO A 141 -16.07 5.34 16.24
N TRP A 142 -15.08 6.19 16.54
CA TRP A 142 -13.69 5.82 16.47
C TRP A 142 -13.19 5.08 17.71
N PRO A 143 -12.56 3.90 17.55
CA PRO A 143 -11.93 3.19 18.66
C PRO A 143 -10.84 4.04 19.32
N ARG A 144 -10.78 3.99 20.66
CA ARG A 144 -9.79 4.72 21.47
C ARG A 144 -8.67 3.82 22.00
N ASP A 145 -8.66 2.55 21.62
CA ASP A 145 -7.71 1.54 22.04
C ASP A 145 -7.20 0.69 20.86
N LEU A 146 -6.20 -0.12 21.15
CA LEU A 146 -5.56 -0.96 20.16
C LEU A 146 -6.47 -2.09 19.65
N GLU A 147 -7.27 -2.65 20.53
CA GLU A 147 -8.13 -3.80 20.24
C GLU A 147 -9.22 -3.43 19.22
N GLY A 148 -9.88 -2.32 19.42
CA GLY A 148 -10.90 -1.81 18.51
C GLY A 148 -10.35 -1.52 17.10
N TRP A 149 -9.14 -0.93 17.01
CA TRP A 149 -8.51 -0.73 15.70
C TRP A 149 -8.06 -2.05 15.05
N LEU A 150 -7.55 -3.01 15.82
CA LEU A 150 -7.13 -4.32 15.29
C LEU A 150 -8.31 -5.17 14.82
N ALA A 151 -9.52 -4.91 15.32
CA ALA A 151 -10.73 -5.57 14.86
C ALA A 151 -11.15 -5.14 13.44
N LEU A 152 -10.65 -3.99 12.97
CA LEU A 152 -10.98 -3.50 11.63
C LEU A 152 -10.17 -4.22 10.54
N PRO A 153 -10.79 -4.53 9.39
CA PRO A 153 -10.14 -5.24 8.30
C PRO A 153 -8.90 -4.51 7.78
N GLY A 154 -7.77 -5.22 7.70
CA GLY A 154 -6.53 -4.67 7.12
C GLY A 154 -5.72 -3.75 8.03
N ILE A 155 -6.14 -3.58 9.28
CA ILE A 155 -5.42 -2.79 10.28
C ILE A 155 -4.52 -3.71 11.11
N GLY A 156 -3.21 -3.53 10.95
CA GLY A 156 -2.21 -4.20 11.79
C GLY A 156 -1.74 -3.30 12.94
N ARG A 157 -1.00 -3.88 13.90
CA ARG A 157 -0.53 -3.20 15.10
C ARG A 157 0.17 -1.87 14.80
N SER A 158 1.01 -1.79 13.76
CA SER A 158 1.73 -0.54 13.42
C SER A 158 0.77 0.54 12.91
N THR A 159 -0.18 0.17 12.04
CA THR A 159 -1.20 1.10 11.53
C THR A 159 -2.11 1.59 12.65
N ALA A 160 -2.58 0.69 13.52
CA ALA A 160 -3.39 1.04 14.70
C ALA A 160 -2.63 1.99 15.64
N GLY A 161 -1.35 1.69 15.93
CA GLY A 161 -0.49 2.56 16.76
C GLY A 161 -0.26 3.94 16.13
N SER A 162 -0.09 4.00 14.80
CA SER A 162 0.05 5.26 14.07
C SER A 162 -1.21 6.11 14.15
N ILE A 163 -2.39 5.50 13.94
CA ILE A 163 -3.67 6.22 14.04
C ILE A 163 -3.91 6.70 15.47
N LEU A 164 -3.74 5.83 16.47
CA LEU A 164 -3.95 6.17 17.89
C LEU A 164 -3.02 7.28 18.36
N SER A 165 -1.77 7.26 17.96
CA SER A 165 -0.83 8.33 18.32
C SER A 165 -1.09 9.61 17.52
N SER A 166 -1.36 9.51 16.22
CA SER A 166 -1.57 10.69 15.37
C SER A 166 -2.89 11.39 15.64
N ALA A 167 -4.00 10.65 15.74
CA ALA A 167 -5.32 11.24 15.94
C ALA A 167 -5.57 11.65 17.40
N PHE A 168 -5.17 10.81 18.35
CA PHE A 168 -5.58 10.95 19.76
C PHE A 168 -4.42 11.22 20.72
N ASP A 169 -3.20 11.39 20.21
CA ASP A 169 -1.98 11.58 21.00
C ASP A 169 -1.78 10.50 22.08
N ARG A 170 -2.16 9.24 21.76
CA ARG A 170 -2.07 8.11 22.68
C ARG A 170 -0.70 7.43 22.56
N PRO A 171 -0.10 6.92 23.66
CA PRO A 171 1.25 6.38 23.69
C PRO A 171 1.32 4.94 23.12
N PHE A 172 1.02 4.80 21.84
CA PHE A 172 1.16 3.54 21.11
C PHE A 172 2.35 3.59 20.15
N ALA A 173 3.26 2.64 20.27
CA ALA A 173 4.43 2.54 19.42
C ALA A 173 4.06 2.08 18.00
N ILE A 174 4.95 2.40 17.05
CA ILE A 174 4.86 2.01 15.65
C ILE A 174 6.06 1.18 15.22
N LEU A 175 5.88 0.29 14.26
CA LEU A 175 6.97 -0.52 13.73
C LEU A 175 6.75 -0.85 12.25
N ASP A 176 6.78 0.17 11.40
CA ASP A 176 6.73 0.01 9.95
C ASP A 176 8.11 -0.35 9.35
N GLY A 177 8.21 -0.42 8.03
CA GLY A 177 9.47 -0.71 7.33
C GLY A 177 10.56 0.34 7.55
N ASN A 178 10.19 1.62 7.70
CA ASN A 178 11.11 2.71 7.96
C ASN A 178 11.63 2.64 9.40
N VAL A 179 10.74 2.50 10.36
CA VAL A 179 11.08 2.38 11.77
C VAL A 179 11.96 1.16 12.03
N ARG A 180 11.60 -0.01 11.47
CA ARG A 180 12.45 -1.21 11.56
C ARG A 180 13.88 -0.97 11.07
N ARG A 181 14.04 -0.25 9.96
CA ARG A 181 15.36 0.10 9.41
C ARG A 181 16.13 1.04 10.33
N VAL A 182 15.48 2.09 10.84
CA VAL A 182 16.07 3.05 11.77
C VAL A 182 16.55 2.32 13.01
N LEU A 183 15.69 1.53 13.63
CA LEU A 183 16.02 0.78 14.86
C LEU A 183 17.11 -0.27 14.62
N ALA A 184 17.07 -1.00 13.50
CA ALA A 184 18.10 -1.97 13.16
C ALA A 184 19.48 -1.33 13.02
N ARG A 185 19.56 -0.11 12.47
CA ARG A 185 20.81 0.66 12.40
C ARG A 185 21.23 1.24 13.74
N LEU A 186 20.28 1.74 14.51
CA LEU A 186 20.57 2.30 15.85
C LEU A 186 21.33 1.31 16.73
N ILE A 187 20.93 0.04 16.71
CA ILE A 187 21.52 -1.03 17.52
C ILE A 187 22.48 -1.94 16.74
N ALA A 188 22.72 -1.71 15.44
CA ALA A 188 23.47 -2.61 14.55
C ALA A 188 23.01 -4.08 14.67
N SER A 189 21.69 -4.33 14.55
CA SER A 189 21.12 -5.68 14.71
C SER A 189 21.77 -6.70 13.77
N PRO A 190 22.36 -7.80 14.30
CA PRO A 190 23.05 -8.80 13.51
C PRO A 190 22.11 -9.72 12.73
N ARG A 191 20.80 -9.62 12.97
CA ARG A 191 19.79 -10.47 12.35
C ARG A 191 18.76 -9.65 11.58
N PRO A 192 18.12 -10.25 10.58
CA PRO A 192 17.00 -9.63 9.88
C PRO A 192 15.87 -9.24 10.85
N PRO A 193 15.34 -8.00 10.78
CA PRO A 193 14.26 -7.57 11.69
C PRO A 193 13.00 -8.44 11.66
N ALA A 194 12.72 -9.10 10.52
CA ALA A 194 11.60 -10.02 10.40
C ALA A 194 11.71 -11.26 11.32
N ARG A 195 12.94 -11.67 11.64
CA ARG A 195 13.22 -12.81 12.53
C ARG A 195 13.20 -12.44 14.01
N GLU A 196 13.27 -11.16 14.33
CA GLU A 196 13.34 -10.63 15.70
C GLU A 196 12.22 -9.62 15.99
N LEU A 197 11.08 -9.80 15.37
CA LEU A 197 9.98 -8.84 15.39
C LEU A 197 9.53 -8.46 16.81
N ARG A 198 9.51 -9.42 17.75
CA ARG A 198 9.15 -9.16 19.16
C ARG A 198 10.16 -8.21 19.84
N GLY A 199 11.45 -8.40 19.59
CA GLY A 199 12.50 -7.55 20.15
C GLY A 199 12.41 -6.12 19.58
N PHE A 200 12.15 -5.98 18.28
CA PHE A 200 11.96 -4.67 17.66
C PHE A 200 10.70 -3.94 18.17
N TRP A 201 9.61 -4.65 18.46
CA TRP A 201 8.45 -4.05 19.12
C TRP A 201 8.79 -3.54 20.52
N ARG A 202 9.45 -4.35 21.35
CA ARG A 202 9.91 -3.91 22.68
C ARG A 202 10.82 -2.69 22.61
N LEU A 203 11.74 -2.68 21.62
CA LEU A 203 12.63 -1.54 21.39
C LEU A 203 11.84 -0.28 20.99
N SER A 204 10.86 -0.40 20.10
CA SER A 204 10.01 0.71 19.70
C SER A 204 9.16 1.24 20.85
N GLU A 205 8.59 0.36 21.66
CA GLU A 205 7.83 0.71 22.87
C GLU A 205 8.70 1.42 23.92
N LEU A 206 9.92 0.94 24.12
CA LEU A 206 10.87 1.54 25.06
C LEU A 206 11.31 2.94 24.63
N LEU A 207 11.54 3.16 23.33
CA LEU A 207 11.95 4.44 22.77
C LEU A 207 10.83 5.48 22.76
N LEU A 208 9.58 5.07 22.60
CA LEU A 208 8.43 5.97 22.51
C LEU A 208 8.44 6.98 23.67
N ASP A 209 8.29 8.26 23.33
CA ASP A 209 8.06 9.29 24.33
C ASP A 209 6.57 9.27 24.78
N PRO A 210 6.29 8.91 26.03
CA PRO A 210 4.90 8.83 26.50
C PRO A 210 4.24 10.18 26.71
N GLN A 211 5.01 11.28 26.76
CA GLN A 211 4.50 12.64 26.93
C GLN A 211 4.20 13.30 25.58
N GLN A 212 4.90 12.89 24.52
CA GLN A 212 4.75 13.44 23.17
C GLN A 212 4.66 12.32 22.11
N PRO A 213 3.73 11.37 22.24
CA PRO A 213 3.74 10.16 21.42
C PRO A 213 3.48 10.46 19.93
N ARG A 214 2.59 11.41 19.63
CA ARG A 214 2.35 11.89 18.26
C ARG A 214 3.62 12.43 17.63
N ALA A 215 4.23 13.41 18.27
CA ALA A 215 5.44 14.06 17.78
C ALA A 215 6.58 13.04 17.60
N PHE A 216 6.78 12.15 18.58
CA PHE A 216 7.82 11.14 18.54
C PHE A 216 7.64 10.14 17.40
N ASN A 217 6.44 9.58 17.21
CA ASN A 217 6.17 8.64 16.12
C ASN A 217 6.30 9.31 14.75
N GLN A 218 5.79 10.52 14.61
CA GLN A 218 5.95 11.31 13.38
C GLN A 218 7.42 11.61 13.08
N ALA A 219 8.19 11.98 14.10
CA ALA A 219 9.62 12.22 13.99
C ALA A 219 10.39 10.96 13.55
N LEU A 220 10.05 9.81 14.12
CA LEU A 220 10.68 8.54 13.81
C LEU A 220 10.37 8.08 12.36
N MET A 221 9.13 8.26 11.92
CA MET A 221 8.75 8.01 10.52
C MET A 221 9.47 8.97 9.56
N ASP A 222 9.52 10.26 9.89
CA ASP A 222 10.18 11.27 9.06
C ASP A 222 11.69 11.03 8.99
N LEU A 223 12.35 10.68 10.11
CA LEU A 223 13.76 10.30 10.13
C LEU A 223 14.03 9.12 9.18
N GLY A 224 13.19 8.10 9.22
CA GLY A 224 13.31 6.97 8.31
C GLY A 224 13.07 7.34 6.84
N ALA A 225 12.13 8.23 6.56
CA ALA A 225 11.78 8.61 5.21
C ALA A 225 12.78 9.59 4.54
N THR A 226 13.44 10.45 5.33
CA THR A 226 14.23 11.58 4.79
C THR A 226 15.73 11.51 5.06
N VAL A 227 16.15 10.91 6.16
CA VAL A 227 17.54 10.86 6.61
C VAL A 227 18.08 9.43 6.61
N CYS A 228 17.48 8.55 7.40
CA CYS A 228 17.90 7.15 7.52
C CYS A 228 17.32 6.30 6.37
N ILE A 229 17.47 6.76 5.13
CA ILE A 229 16.93 6.15 3.92
C ILE A 229 17.58 4.78 3.59
N PRO A 230 16.95 3.93 2.74
CA PRO A 230 17.45 2.58 2.45
C PRO A 230 18.85 2.54 1.85
N ARG A 231 19.12 3.40 0.89
CA ARG A 231 20.41 3.52 0.21
C ARG A 231 21.03 4.87 0.53
N ASN A 232 22.34 4.90 0.81
CA ASN A 232 23.09 6.13 1.10
C ASN A 232 22.44 7.00 2.20
N PRO A 233 22.26 6.48 3.43
CA PRO A 233 21.67 7.25 4.52
C PRO A 233 22.47 8.51 4.82
N ARG A 234 21.78 9.61 5.11
CA ARG A 234 22.35 10.93 5.35
C ARG A 234 22.81 11.07 6.82
N CYS A 235 23.76 10.25 7.23
CA CYS A 235 24.18 10.16 8.63
C CYS A 235 24.74 11.47 9.20
N GLY A 236 25.34 12.33 8.36
CA GLY A 236 25.89 13.63 8.79
C GLY A 236 24.88 14.62 9.35
N VAL A 237 23.58 14.46 9.02
CA VAL A 237 22.47 15.29 9.54
C VAL A 237 21.50 14.52 10.42
N CYS A 238 21.88 13.29 10.84
CA CYS A 238 21.06 12.42 11.67
C CYS A 238 21.13 12.85 13.14
N PRO A 239 19.99 13.08 13.82
CA PRO A 239 20.00 13.46 15.24
C PRO A 239 20.60 12.38 16.13
N TRP A 240 20.60 11.14 15.69
CA TRP A 240 21.12 9.99 16.42
C TRP A 240 22.53 9.54 15.95
N GLN A 241 23.24 10.36 15.14
CA GLN A 241 24.55 10.00 14.59
C GLN A 241 25.53 9.49 15.66
N GLY A 242 25.72 10.26 16.73
CA GLY A 242 26.68 9.94 17.82
C GLY A 242 26.25 8.75 18.68
N GLN A 243 25.00 8.29 18.53
CA GLN A 243 24.44 7.19 19.32
C GLN A 243 24.15 5.93 18.47
N CYS A 244 24.37 6.01 17.15
CA CYS A 244 24.02 4.94 16.20
C CYS A 244 25.16 3.92 16.09
N ALA A 245 24.93 2.69 16.53
CA ALA A 245 25.92 1.61 16.48
C ALA A 245 26.36 1.27 15.04
N ALA A 246 25.45 1.28 14.07
CA ALA A 246 25.80 1.04 12.66
C ALA A 246 26.70 2.15 12.08
N TYR A 247 26.51 3.39 12.52
CA TYR A 247 27.40 4.50 12.13
C TYR A 247 28.76 4.38 12.79
N ALA A 248 28.80 4.09 14.09
CA ALA A 248 30.06 3.86 14.84
C ALA A 248 30.88 2.71 14.24
N ALA A 249 30.21 1.68 13.71
CA ALA A 249 30.86 0.57 13.00
C ALA A 249 31.28 0.93 11.56
N GLY A 250 31.05 2.15 11.08
CA GLY A 250 31.36 2.57 9.71
C GLY A 250 30.53 1.91 8.61
N ALA A 251 29.47 1.17 8.96
CA ALA A 251 28.74 0.29 8.05
C ALA A 251 27.21 0.48 8.06
N PRO A 252 26.66 1.71 8.02
CA PRO A 252 25.20 1.91 8.10
C PRO A 252 24.45 1.29 6.91
N ALA A 253 25.09 1.10 5.75
CA ALA A 253 24.51 0.48 4.57
C ALA A 253 24.35 -1.05 4.71
N ALA A 254 25.11 -1.71 5.62
CA ALA A 254 24.97 -3.13 5.88
C ALA A 254 23.71 -3.49 6.67
N TYR A 255 23.04 -2.49 7.25
CA TYR A 255 21.85 -2.69 8.07
C TYR A 255 20.60 -2.06 7.43
N PRO A 256 19.42 -2.65 7.63
CA PRO A 256 19.18 -3.94 8.28
C PRO A 256 19.78 -5.11 7.50
N VAL A 257 20.25 -6.12 8.21
CA VAL A 257 20.60 -7.41 7.61
C VAL A 257 19.38 -7.97 6.89
N LYS A 258 19.58 -8.53 5.72
CA LYS A 258 18.50 -9.06 4.88
C LYS A 258 18.58 -10.59 4.83
N ASP A 259 17.43 -11.22 4.71
CA ASP A 259 17.38 -12.62 4.26
C ASP A 259 17.90 -12.74 2.82
N ALA A 260 18.39 -13.92 2.47
CA ALA A 260 18.77 -14.23 1.10
C ALA A 260 17.58 -13.94 0.16
N PRO A 261 17.84 -13.38 -1.03
CA PRO A 261 16.79 -13.17 -2.02
C PRO A 261 16.10 -14.50 -2.36
N ARG A 262 14.77 -14.50 -2.35
CA ARG A 262 14.00 -15.65 -2.81
C ARG A 262 13.73 -15.49 -4.31
N GLU A 263 13.98 -16.51 -5.10
CA GLU A 263 13.56 -16.53 -6.49
C GLU A 263 12.03 -16.48 -6.57
N LEU A 264 11.53 -15.57 -7.39
CA LEU A 264 10.11 -15.44 -7.63
C LEU A 264 9.71 -16.34 -8.81
N PRO A 265 8.63 -17.12 -8.70
CA PRO A 265 8.09 -17.88 -9.82
C PRO A 265 7.81 -16.95 -11.01
N PHE A 266 8.15 -17.43 -12.20
CA PHE A 266 7.86 -16.75 -13.46
C PHE A 266 6.73 -17.48 -14.18
N GLN A 267 5.75 -16.74 -14.69
CA GLN A 267 4.62 -17.27 -15.43
C GLN A 267 4.34 -16.41 -16.67
N VAL A 268 3.93 -17.06 -17.76
CA VAL A 268 3.45 -16.39 -18.97
C VAL A 268 1.92 -16.46 -18.98
N ILE A 269 1.28 -15.36 -19.31
CA ILE A 269 -0.17 -15.20 -19.38
C ILE A 269 -0.53 -14.76 -20.80
N GLY A 270 -1.39 -15.53 -21.47
CA GLY A 270 -2.01 -15.13 -22.74
C GLY A 270 -3.26 -14.30 -22.46
N VAL A 271 -3.40 -13.14 -23.08
CA VAL A 271 -4.51 -12.22 -22.89
C VAL A 271 -5.15 -11.91 -24.24
N GLY A 272 -6.47 -12.03 -24.33
CA GLY A 272 -7.26 -11.66 -25.51
C GLY A 272 -7.95 -10.31 -25.35
N VAL A 273 -7.58 -9.34 -26.18
CA VAL A 273 -8.38 -8.12 -26.36
C VAL A 273 -9.39 -8.41 -27.46
N VAL A 274 -10.59 -8.83 -27.06
CA VAL A 274 -11.64 -9.31 -27.98
C VAL A 274 -12.49 -8.16 -28.46
N LEU A 275 -12.56 -7.98 -29.80
CA LEU A 275 -13.37 -6.96 -30.46
C LEU A 275 -14.57 -7.64 -31.18
N ASN A 276 -15.76 -7.08 -31.01
CA ASN A 276 -16.93 -7.45 -31.81
C ASN A 276 -17.04 -6.60 -33.09
N ALA A 277 -18.06 -6.90 -33.93
CA ALA A 277 -18.29 -6.18 -35.19
C ALA A 277 -18.67 -4.69 -34.99
N ALA A 278 -19.12 -4.29 -33.80
CA ALA A 278 -19.43 -2.90 -33.46
C ALA A 278 -18.17 -2.14 -32.94
N GLY A 279 -17.01 -2.79 -32.86
CA GLY A 279 -15.78 -2.22 -32.33
C GLY A 279 -15.79 -2.10 -30.82
N GLU A 280 -16.68 -2.79 -30.12
CA GLU A 280 -16.67 -2.86 -28.67
C GLU A 280 -15.71 -3.94 -28.18
N VAL A 281 -15.12 -3.72 -27.00
CA VAL A 281 -14.14 -4.60 -26.35
C VAL A 281 -14.81 -5.39 -25.24
N LEU A 282 -14.54 -6.68 -25.18
CA LEU A 282 -14.99 -7.53 -24.08
C LEU A 282 -14.07 -7.38 -22.88
N ILE A 283 -14.66 -7.11 -21.73
CA ILE A 283 -14.01 -7.11 -20.43
C ILE A 283 -14.77 -8.00 -19.46
N ASP A 284 -14.06 -8.59 -18.51
CA ASP A 284 -14.66 -9.40 -17.45
C ASP A 284 -14.26 -8.88 -16.06
N GLN A 285 -15.13 -9.13 -15.08
CA GLN A 285 -14.87 -8.73 -13.71
C GLN A 285 -14.48 -9.93 -12.87
N ARG A 286 -13.26 -9.90 -12.32
CA ARG A 286 -12.72 -10.95 -11.44
C ARG A 286 -13.62 -11.19 -10.24
N LEU A 287 -13.71 -12.46 -9.80
CA LEU A 287 -14.36 -12.82 -8.54
C LEU A 287 -13.79 -11.99 -7.38
N ASN A 288 -14.62 -11.65 -6.40
CA ASN A 288 -14.22 -10.84 -5.24
C ASN A 288 -13.11 -11.50 -4.40
N GLU A 289 -13.04 -12.81 -4.45
CA GLU A 289 -12.05 -13.59 -3.74
C GLU A 289 -10.73 -13.65 -4.52
N GLY A 290 -9.62 -13.68 -3.79
CA GLY A 290 -8.30 -13.81 -4.40
C GLY A 290 -7.60 -12.48 -4.73
N LEU A 291 -6.54 -12.61 -5.52
CA LEU A 291 -5.69 -11.47 -5.92
C LEU A 291 -6.41 -10.61 -6.95
N LEU A 292 -6.43 -9.28 -6.74
CA LEU A 292 -7.06 -8.32 -7.65
C LEU A 292 -8.57 -8.52 -7.84
N GLY A 293 -9.26 -9.21 -6.92
CA GLY A 293 -10.69 -9.45 -7.02
C GLY A 293 -11.51 -8.17 -7.12
N GLY A 294 -12.64 -8.22 -7.82
CA GLY A 294 -13.54 -7.09 -8.08
C GLY A 294 -13.05 -6.11 -9.15
N LEU A 295 -11.81 -6.26 -9.65
CA LEU A 295 -11.30 -5.47 -10.76
C LEU A 295 -11.74 -6.05 -12.09
N TRP A 296 -11.79 -5.18 -13.10
CA TRP A 296 -11.98 -5.56 -14.48
C TRP A 296 -10.68 -5.91 -15.16
N GLU A 297 -10.72 -6.83 -16.08
CA GLU A 297 -9.56 -7.23 -16.87
C GLU A 297 -9.95 -7.59 -18.31
N PHE A 298 -8.94 -7.74 -19.17
CA PHE A 298 -9.11 -8.43 -20.43
C PHE A 298 -8.96 -9.93 -20.16
N PRO A 299 -9.88 -10.75 -20.68
CA PRO A 299 -9.88 -12.19 -20.40
C PRO A 299 -8.62 -12.90 -20.90
N GLY A 300 -8.27 -13.98 -20.22
CA GLY A 300 -7.11 -14.79 -20.58
C GLY A 300 -6.51 -15.52 -19.40
N GLY A 301 -5.54 -16.39 -19.68
CA GLY A 301 -5.05 -17.27 -18.66
C GLY A 301 -3.62 -17.71 -18.84
N LYS A 302 -3.25 -18.69 -18.04
CA LYS A 302 -1.89 -19.18 -17.91
C LYS A 302 -1.51 -20.07 -19.10
N LEU A 303 -0.33 -19.81 -19.68
CA LEU A 303 0.27 -20.68 -20.67
C LEU A 303 0.61 -22.04 -20.06
N GLU A 304 0.07 -23.12 -20.61
CA GLU A 304 0.37 -24.48 -20.19
C GLU A 304 1.61 -25.03 -20.93
N PRO A 305 2.32 -26.02 -20.34
CA PRO A 305 3.51 -26.58 -20.96
C PRO A 305 3.26 -27.16 -22.35
N GLY A 306 4.00 -26.69 -23.34
CA GLY A 306 3.89 -27.16 -24.74
C GLY A 306 2.78 -26.52 -25.56
N GLU A 307 2.00 -25.62 -24.97
CA GLU A 307 0.93 -24.89 -25.64
C GLU A 307 1.47 -23.65 -26.36
N ALA A 308 0.91 -23.33 -27.52
CA ALA A 308 1.15 -22.04 -28.16
C ALA A 308 0.30 -20.93 -27.49
N ILE A 309 0.81 -19.70 -27.43
CA ILE A 309 0.12 -18.60 -26.76
C ILE A 309 -1.27 -18.32 -27.36
N THR A 310 -1.42 -18.44 -28.68
CA THR A 310 -2.69 -18.28 -29.38
C THR A 310 -3.70 -19.37 -29.01
N ALA A 311 -3.22 -20.61 -28.82
CA ALA A 311 -4.05 -21.72 -28.36
C ALA A 311 -4.50 -21.51 -26.91
N THR A 312 -3.59 -21.03 -26.04
CA THR A 312 -3.93 -20.65 -24.67
C THR A 312 -5.07 -19.64 -24.63
N ILE A 313 -4.96 -18.55 -25.42
CA ILE A 313 -5.98 -17.50 -25.46
C ILE A 313 -7.32 -18.08 -25.91
N SER A 314 -7.35 -18.86 -27.00
CA SER A 314 -8.60 -19.48 -27.49
C SER A 314 -9.21 -20.44 -26.48
N ARG A 315 -8.40 -21.27 -25.79
CA ARG A 315 -8.87 -22.22 -24.77
C ARG A 315 -9.48 -21.47 -23.58
N GLU A 316 -8.75 -20.51 -22.99
CA GLU A 316 -9.20 -19.75 -21.84
C GLU A 316 -10.49 -18.98 -22.11
N LEU A 317 -10.62 -18.34 -23.28
CA LEU A 317 -11.83 -17.63 -23.69
C LEU A 317 -13.02 -18.56 -23.87
N THR A 318 -12.78 -19.78 -24.31
CA THR A 318 -13.82 -20.81 -24.43
C THR A 318 -14.24 -21.33 -23.04
N GLU A 319 -13.27 -21.63 -22.18
CA GLU A 319 -13.50 -22.17 -20.85
C GLU A 319 -14.14 -21.17 -19.89
N GLU A 320 -13.67 -19.93 -19.90
CA GLU A 320 -14.10 -18.92 -18.95
C GLU A 320 -15.32 -18.11 -19.38
N LEU A 321 -15.53 -17.95 -20.72
CA LEU A 321 -16.55 -17.08 -21.27
C LEU A 321 -17.48 -17.73 -22.31
N ALA A 322 -17.28 -18.98 -22.66
CA ALA A 322 -18.06 -19.72 -23.66
C ALA A 322 -18.07 -19.06 -25.06
N ILE A 323 -17.02 -18.37 -25.45
CA ILE A 323 -16.90 -17.71 -26.76
C ILE A 323 -15.82 -18.34 -27.63
N THR A 324 -16.00 -18.21 -28.95
CA THR A 324 -15.02 -18.56 -29.95
C THR A 324 -14.45 -17.29 -30.59
N VAL A 325 -13.14 -17.22 -30.71
CA VAL A 325 -12.44 -16.07 -31.28
C VAL A 325 -11.44 -16.48 -32.36
N ASP A 326 -11.13 -15.55 -33.25
CA ASP A 326 -9.99 -15.60 -34.12
C ASP A 326 -8.85 -14.79 -33.46
N VAL A 327 -7.78 -15.45 -33.06
CA VAL A 327 -6.64 -14.80 -32.38
C VAL A 327 -5.72 -14.22 -33.44
N GLY A 328 -5.72 -12.90 -33.56
CA GLY A 328 -4.96 -12.13 -34.55
C GLY A 328 -3.56 -11.76 -34.07
N GLU A 329 -3.10 -10.59 -34.51
CA GLU A 329 -1.75 -10.10 -34.24
C GLU A 329 -1.50 -9.81 -32.75
N GLU A 330 -0.23 -9.89 -32.34
CA GLU A 330 0.20 -9.44 -31.01
C GLU A 330 0.04 -7.91 -30.90
N LEU A 331 -0.67 -7.47 -29.87
CA LEU A 331 -0.85 -6.05 -29.55
C LEU A 331 0.36 -5.53 -28.75
N ILE A 332 0.72 -6.24 -27.69
CA ILE A 332 1.83 -5.86 -26.81
C ILE A 332 2.27 -7.06 -25.94
N THR A 333 3.57 -7.16 -25.70
CA THR A 333 4.12 -7.98 -24.62
C THR A 333 4.65 -7.09 -23.50
N LEU A 334 4.29 -7.39 -22.26
CA LEU A 334 4.74 -6.63 -21.09
C LEU A 334 5.08 -7.54 -19.91
N GLU A 335 6.07 -7.14 -19.12
CA GLU A 335 6.40 -7.80 -17.86
C GLU A 335 5.93 -6.97 -16.67
N HIS A 336 5.40 -7.66 -15.68
CA HIS A 336 4.99 -7.07 -14.42
C HIS A 336 5.42 -7.97 -13.25
N ALA A 337 6.08 -7.35 -12.24
CA ALA A 337 6.52 -8.05 -11.04
C ALA A 337 5.61 -7.72 -9.86
N TYR A 338 4.97 -8.75 -9.33
CA TYR A 338 4.30 -8.71 -8.04
C TYR A 338 5.27 -9.12 -6.93
N SER A 339 4.91 -8.87 -5.69
CA SER A 339 5.74 -9.23 -4.51
C SER A 339 6.05 -10.73 -4.40
N HIS A 340 5.26 -11.59 -5.03
CA HIS A 340 5.33 -13.05 -4.91
C HIS A 340 5.55 -13.79 -6.24
N LYS A 341 5.47 -13.12 -7.40
CA LYS A 341 5.68 -13.70 -8.73
C LYS A 341 5.99 -12.64 -9.77
N LYS A 342 6.62 -13.08 -10.87
CA LYS A 342 6.82 -12.30 -12.08
C LYS A 342 5.89 -12.83 -13.16
N LEU A 343 5.20 -11.94 -13.87
CA LEU A 343 4.32 -12.28 -14.97
C LEU A 343 4.82 -11.62 -16.25
N ARG A 344 4.76 -12.38 -17.34
CA ARG A 344 4.82 -11.84 -18.71
C ARG A 344 3.45 -12.00 -19.32
N PHE A 345 2.84 -10.90 -19.71
CA PHE A 345 1.59 -10.86 -20.44
C PHE A 345 1.90 -10.77 -21.93
N VAL A 346 1.40 -11.70 -22.71
CA VAL A 346 1.43 -11.67 -24.18
C VAL A 346 0.00 -11.43 -24.64
N VAL A 347 -0.25 -10.25 -25.19
CA VAL A 347 -1.59 -9.73 -25.46
C VAL A 347 -1.83 -9.74 -26.96
N HIS A 348 -2.90 -10.38 -27.39
CA HIS A 348 -3.33 -10.41 -28.79
C HIS A 348 -4.66 -9.68 -29.00
N LEU A 349 -4.78 -9.03 -30.15
CA LEU A 349 -6.08 -8.63 -30.67
C LEU A 349 -6.83 -9.87 -31.14
N CYS A 350 -8.08 -10.01 -30.71
CA CYS A 350 -8.93 -11.13 -31.06
C CYS A 350 -10.21 -10.62 -31.69
N ARG A 351 -10.67 -11.28 -32.74
CA ARG A 351 -11.96 -11.03 -33.34
C ARG A 351 -12.97 -12.02 -32.79
N TRP A 352 -14.06 -11.55 -32.21
CA TRP A 352 -15.18 -12.39 -31.81
C TRP A 352 -15.84 -13.05 -33.03
N LEU A 353 -16.03 -14.36 -32.97
CA LEU A 353 -16.62 -15.14 -34.03
C LEU A 353 -18.04 -15.61 -33.68
N SER A 354 -18.19 -16.19 -32.49
CA SER A 354 -19.46 -16.76 -32.04
C SER A 354 -19.48 -17.03 -30.54
N GLY A 355 -20.64 -17.35 -29.98
CA GLY A 355 -20.92 -17.59 -28.57
C GLY A 355 -21.41 -16.34 -27.87
N GLU A 356 -22.40 -16.46 -27.00
CA GLU A 356 -22.84 -15.40 -26.10
C GLU A 356 -21.88 -15.38 -24.90
N PRO A 357 -21.16 -14.28 -24.61
CA PRO A 357 -20.25 -14.25 -23.46
C PRO A 357 -20.97 -14.52 -22.15
N GLN A 358 -20.52 -15.54 -21.42
CA GLN A 358 -21.07 -15.96 -20.14
C GLN A 358 -20.00 -15.87 -19.05
N PRO A 359 -20.32 -15.38 -17.84
CA PRO A 359 -19.39 -15.28 -16.75
C PRO A 359 -19.20 -16.63 -16.03
N LEU A 360 -18.51 -17.59 -16.66
CA LEU A 360 -18.32 -18.93 -16.10
C LEU A 360 -17.24 -18.96 -14.99
N ALA A 361 -16.22 -18.09 -15.09
CA ALA A 361 -15.12 -18.00 -14.12
C ALA A 361 -14.95 -16.59 -13.50
N CYS A 362 -15.84 -15.66 -13.82
CA CYS A 362 -15.83 -14.27 -13.36
C CYS A 362 -17.17 -13.85 -12.76
N GLN A 363 -17.33 -12.61 -12.28
CA GLN A 363 -18.59 -12.12 -11.73
C GLN A 363 -19.56 -11.70 -12.83
N GLN A 364 -19.06 -11.03 -13.84
CA GLN A 364 -19.83 -10.52 -14.98
C GLN A 364 -18.92 -10.21 -16.15
N VAL A 365 -19.52 -10.10 -17.32
CA VAL A 365 -18.85 -9.72 -18.56
C VAL A 365 -19.56 -8.52 -19.17
N ARG A 366 -18.82 -7.67 -19.91
CA ARG A 366 -19.41 -6.51 -20.60
C ARG A 366 -18.70 -6.24 -21.91
N TRP A 367 -19.49 -5.91 -22.92
CA TRP A 367 -19.02 -5.21 -24.11
C TRP A 367 -19.00 -3.72 -23.82
N VAL A 368 -17.85 -3.07 -24.04
CA VAL A 368 -17.68 -1.63 -23.77
C VAL A 368 -16.95 -0.96 -24.93
N ARG A 369 -17.26 0.28 -25.20
CA ARG A 369 -16.48 1.05 -26.17
C ARG A 369 -15.08 1.29 -25.63
N PRO A 370 -14.02 1.24 -26.46
CA PRO A 370 -12.64 1.45 -26.00
C PRO A 370 -12.45 2.73 -25.17
N GLN A 371 -13.16 3.81 -25.51
CA GLN A 371 -13.10 5.09 -24.80
C GLN A 371 -13.71 5.03 -23.39
N GLN A 372 -14.58 4.06 -23.12
CA GLN A 372 -15.22 3.86 -21.81
C GLN A 372 -14.40 2.97 -20.86
N LEU A 373 -13.26 2.41 -21.31
CA LEU A 373 -12.41 1.59 -20.46
C LEU A 373 -11.88 2.35 -19.23
N ALA A 374 -11.78 3.68 -19.31
CA ALA A 374 -11.38 4.53 -18.19
C ALA A 374 -12.43 4.57 -17.06
N ASP A 375 -13.68 4.20 -17.32
CA ASP A 375 -14.77 4.18 -16.35
C ASP A 375 -14.73 2.92 -15.45
N PHE A 376 -13.80 1.99 -15.72
CA PHE A 376 -13.69 0.72 -15.02
C PHE A 376 -12.36 0.60 -14.28
N PRO A 377 -12.36 0.08 -13.02
CA PRO A 377 -11.13 -0.13 -12.26
C PRO A 377 -10.37 -1.36 -12.78
N PHE A 378 -9.21 -1.14 -13.39
CA PHE A 378 -8.31 -2.18 -13.89
C PHE A 378 -7.05 -2.36 -13.02
N PRO A 379 -6.40 -3.55 -13.00
CA PRO A 379 -5.05 -3.71 -12.51
C PRO A 379 -4.05 -2.81 -13.24
N ALA A 380 -2.97 -2.40 -12.56
CA ALA A 380 -1.99 -1.48 -13.13
C ALA A 380 -1.35 -1.96 -14.45
N ALA A 381 -1.19 -3.28 -14.64
CA ALA A 381 -0.67 -3.85 -15.88
C ALA A 381 -1.59 -3.55 -17.09
N ASN A 382 -2.91 -3.55 -16.86
CA ASN A 382 -3.89 -3.34 -17.92
C ASN A 382 -3.89 -1.91 -18.46
N ALA A 383 -3.45 -0.92 -17.69
CA ALA A 383 -3.32 0.45 -18.19
C ALA A 383 -2.42 0.56 -19.44
N ARG A 384 -1.37 -0.27 -19.51
CA ARG A 384 -0.49 -0.34 -20.69
C ARG A 384 -1.15 -1.04 -21.87
N ILE A 385 -1.98 -2.04 -21.60
CA ILE A 385 -2.77 -2.75 -22.64
C ILE A 385 -3.80 -1.78 -23.22
N ILE A 386 -4.53 -1.05 -22.36
CA ILE A 386 -5.53 -0.04 -22.77
C ILE A 386 -4.87 1.03 -23.64
N ALA A 387 -3.72 1.56 -23.22
CA ALA A 387 -3.00 2.58 -23.98
C ALA A 387 -2.58 2.05 -25.37
N ALA A 388 -2.05 0.82 -25.46
CA ALA A 388 -1.66 0.20 -26.71
C ALA A 388 -2.87 -0.06 -27.64
N LEU A 389 -4.02 -0.47 -27.07
CA LEU A 389 -5.26 -0.64 -27.81
C LEU A 389 -5.75 0.67 -28.43
N LEU A 390 -5.85 1.74 -27.62
CA LEU A 390 -6.31 3.04 -28.09
C LEU A 390 -5.40 3.60 -29.19
N GLU A 391 -4.08 3.52 -29.02
CA GLU A 391 -3.10 3.93 -30.02
C GLU A 391 -3.25 3.12 -31.33
N ARG A 392 -3.53 1.83 -31.25
CA ARG A 392 -3.73 0.96 -32.42
C ARG A 392 -5.02 1.33 -33.17
N LEU A 393 -6.10 1.63 -32.45
CA LEU A 393 -7.38 2.03 -33.05
C LEU A 393 -7.27 3.41 -33.72
N ASP A 394 -6.65 4.39 -33.07
CA ASP A 394 -6.41 5.74 -33.63
C ASP A 394 -5.63 5.68 -34.94
N ARG A 395 -4.65 4.79 -35.03
CA ARG A 395 -3.87 4.58 -36.27
C ARG A 395 -4.70 3.94 -37.38
N ALA A 396 -5.62 3.05 -37.04
CA ALA A 396 -6.51 2.41 -38.02
C ALA A 396 -7.51 3.42 -38.60
N ASP A 397 -8.08 4.27 -37.74
CA ASP A 397 -9.00 5.32 -38.15
C ASP A 397 -8.32 6.41 -39.01
N ALA A 398 -7.04 6.71 -38.73
CA ALA A 398 -6.26 7.66 -39.51
C ALA A 398 -5.82 7.13 -40.89
N ALA A 399 -5.88 5.80 -41.10
CA ALA A 399 -5.50 5.13 -42.34
C ALA A 399 -6.70 4.75 -43.23
N ALA A 400 -7.94 4.86 -42.72
CA ALA A 400 -9.21 4.59 -43.40
C ALA A 400 -9.78 5.88 -44.00
#